data_022efc863c5409dc84765020479677b4
#
_entry.id   022efc863c5409dc84765020479677b4
#
_cell.length_a   1.000
_cell.length_b   1.000
_cell.length_c   1.000
_cell.angle_alpha   90.00
_cell.angle_beta   90.00
_cell.angle_gamma   90.00
#
_symmetry.space_group_name_H-M   'P 1'
#
loop_
_entity.id
_entity.type
_entity.pdbx_description
1 polymer ?
#
loop_
_entity_poly.entity_id
_entity_poly.type
_entity_poly.pdbx_seq_one_letter_code
_entity_poly.pdbx_strand_id
1 'polypeptide(L)'
;MAIFEGHLRVDQGDRFAFVASRFNDFIVDRLVAGATDCVLRHGGSEAQIDLIKVPGSFELPQVALRAARSGAYAGVAVLGAVIRGGTPHFDMIAAEVTKGTAQVALETGVPVVFGVLTTDSV
;
A
#
# COMPACT_ATOMS: atom_id res chain seq x y z
N MET A 1 -32.31 8.55 11.81
CA MET A 1 -31.34 8.41 10.72
C MET A 1 -30.41 7.23 10.99
N ALA A 2 -29.96 6.56 9.96
CA ALA A 2 -28.95 5.51 10.09
C ALA A 2 -27.56 6.13 9.88
N ILE A 3 -26.61 5.74 10.73
CA ILE A 3 -25.22 6.21 10.63
C ILE A 3 -24.34 4.99 10.39
N PHE A 4 -23.54 5.06 9.31
CA PHE A 4 -22.59 4.00 8.95
C PHE A 4 -21.18 4.51 9.20
N GLU A 5 -20.48 3.91 10.14
CA GLU A 5 -19.16 4.38 10.56
C GLU A 5 -18.27 3.17 10.85
N GLY A 6 -17.03 3.26 10.41
CA GLY A 6 -16.05 2.24 10.71
C GLY A 6 -15.55 2.34 12.14
N HIS A 7 -14.84 1.33 12.60
CA HIS A 7 -14.18 1.33 13.89
C HIS A 7 -12.69 1.02 13.72
N LEU A 8 -11.89 1.49 14.66
CA LEU A 8 -10.43 1.34 14.62
C LEU A 8 -10.00 0.02 15.26
N ARG A 9 -10.48 -1.07 14.69
CA ARG A 9 -10.13 -2.40 15.17
C ARG A 9 -10.08 -3.39 14.03
N VAL A 10 -9.05 -4.23 14.04
CA VAL A 10 -8.89 -5.32 13.08
C VAL A 10 -9.73 -6.50 13.56
N ASP A 11 -10.57 -7.02 12.68
CA ASP A 11 -11.33 -8.22 12.98
C ASP A 11 -10.48 -9.46 12.71
N GLN A 12 -10.78 -10.54 13.43
CA GLN A 12 -9.97 -11.76 13.38
C GLN A 12 -9.88 -12.39 11.99
N GLY A 13 -10.92 -12.24 11.19
CA GLY A 13 -10.98 -12.79 9.83
C GLY A 13 -10.37 -11.89 8.75
N ASP A 14 -9.97 -10.67 9.09
CA ASP A 14 -9.42 -9.74 8.13
C ASP A 14 -8.00 -10.12 7.74
N ARG A 15 -7.70 -9.97 6.45
CA ARG A 15 -6.33 -10.12 5.95
C ARG A 15 -5.98 -8.90 5.13
N PHE A 16 -4.71 -8.52 5.16
CA PHE A 16 -4.20 -7.35 4.47
C PHE A 16 -3.03 -7.72 3.58
N ALA A 17 -2.97 -7.15 2.38
CA ALA A 17 -1.83 -7.27 1.51
C ALA A 17 -1.02 -5.96 1.58
N PHE A 18 0.25 -6.07 1.91
CA PHE A 18 1.20 -4.96 1.82
C PHE A 18 2.04 -5.21 0.57
N VAL A 19 1.84 -4.38 -0.44
CA VAL A 19 2.62 -4.43 -1.68
C VAL A 19 3.72 -3.39 -1.56
N ALA A 20 4.96 -3.86 -1.48
CA ALA A 20 6.10 -3.03 -1.15
C ALA A 20 7.17 -3.08 -2.23
N SER A 21 7.71 -1.94 -2.62
CA SER A 21 8.79 -1.88 -3.60
C SER A 21 10.12 -2.29 -2.97
N ARG A 22 10.97 -2.96 -3.77
CA ARG A 22 12.34 -3.27 -3.35
C ARG A 22 13.27 -2.09 -3.50
N PHE A 23 13.02 -1.23 -4.50
CA PHE A 23 13.84 -0.06 -4.71
C PHE A 23 13.69 0.90 -3.53
N ASN A 24 14.81 1.44 -3.04
CA ASN A 24 14.87 2.24 -1.81
C ASN A 24 14.42 1.44 -0.57
N ASP A 25 14.85 0.20 -0.47
CA ASP A 25 14.40 -0.74 0.56
C ASP A 25 14.66 -0.26 1.99
N PHE A 26 15.73 0.50 2.22
CA PHE A 26 16.02 1.02 3.55
C PHE A 26 14.94 1.98 4.06
N ILE A 27 14.24 2.67 3.16
CA ILE A 27 13.09 3.52 3.50
C ILE A 27 11.82 2.66 3.56
N VAL A 28 11.63 1.82 2.55
CA VAL A 28 10.41 1.02 2.40
C VAL A 28 10.26 0.03 3.56
N ASP A 29 11.35 -0.57 4.02
CA ASP A 29 11.29 -1.49 5.16
C ASP A 29 10.78 -0.80 6.42
N ARG A 30 11.08 0.47 6.60
CA ARG A 30 10.53 1.26 7.72
C ARG A 30 9.05 1.53 7.54
N LEU A 31 8.60 1.74 6.31
CA LEU A 31 7.17 1.91 6.02
C LEU A 31 6.41 0.61 6.30
N VAL A 32 6.98 -0.52 5.92
CA VAL A 32 6.40 -1.84 6.21
C VAL A 32 6.31 -2.06 7.72
N ALA A 33 7.36 -1.72 8.45
CA ALA A 33 7.37 -1.85 9.92
C ALA A 33 6.29 -0.98 10.56
N GLY A 34 6.13 0.25 10.09
CA GLY A 34 5.10 1.16 10.59
C GLY A 34 3.69 0.67 10.28
N ALA A 35 3.46 0.17 9.08
CA ALA A 35 2.17 -0.38 8.69
C ALA A 35 1.83 -1.63 9.50
N THR A 36 2.81 -2.51 9.71
CA THR A 36 2.65 -3.70 10.54
C THR A 36 2.30 -3.30 11.98
N ASP A 37 3.04 -2.35 12.55
CA ASP A 37 2.78 -1.84 13.89
C ASP A 37 1.35 -1.30 14.02
N CYS A 38 0.86 -0.61 13.01
CA CYS A 38 -0.50 -0.09 12.99
C CYS A 38 -1.52 -1.22 13.10
N VAL A 39 -1.36 -2.29 12.32
CA VAL A 39 -2.25 -3.46 12.39
C VAL A 39 -2.22 -4.08 13.79
N LEU A 40 -1.02 -4.26 14.36
CA LEU A 40 -0.87 -4.86 15.68
C LEU A 40 -1.53 -3.99 16.77
N ARG A 41 -1.34 -2.68 16.71
CA ARG A 41 -1.92 -1.75 17.69
C ARG A 41 -3.45 -1.71 17.64
N HIS A 42 -4.03 -2.07 16.51
CA HIS A 42 -5.48 -2.10 16.34
C HIS A 42 -6.07 -3.50 16.49
N GLY A 43 -5.34 -4.39 17.15
CA GLY A 43 -5.83 -5.71 17.54
C GLY A 43 -5.56 -6.83 16.55
N GLY A 44 -4.78 -6.57 15.50
CA GLY A 44 -4.40 -7.59 14.54
C GLY A 44 -3.11 -8.31 14.91
N SER A 45 -2.69 -9.22 14.04
CA SER A 45 -1.45 -9.97 14.19
C SER A 45 -0.70 -10.04 12.86
N GLU A 46 0.57 -10.39 12.92
CA GLU A 46 1.38 -10.55 11.70
C GLU A 46 0.83 -11.64 10.78
N ALA A 47 0.16 -12.64 11.32
CA ALA A 47 -0.43 -13.71 10.51
C ALA A 47 -1.53 -13.20 9.58
N GLN A 48 -2.06 -12.01 9.82
CA GLN A 48 -3.10 -11.39 9.00
C GLN A 48 -2.52 -10.53 7.87
N ILE A 49 -1.21 -10.48 7.75
CA ILE A 49 -0.51 -9.63 6.77
C ILE A 49 0.27 -10.50 5.80
N ASP A 50 0.06 -10.30 4.50
CA ASP A 50 0.92 -10.84 3.47
C ASP A 50 1.76 -9.71 2.88
N LEU A 51 3.07 -9.88 2.88
CA LEU A 51 3.99 -8.91 2.31
C LEU A 51 4.38 -9.38 0.90
N ILE A 52 4.03 -8.57 -0.09
CA ILE A 52 4.27 -8.87 -1.50
C ILE A 52 5.30 -7.85 -2.01
N LYS A 53 6.46 -8.33 -2.40
CA LYS A 53 7.54 -7.47 -2.88
C LYS A 53 7.50 -7.32 -4.39
N VAL A 54 7.67 -6.08 -4.87
CA VAL A 54 7.76 -5.76 -6.31
C VAL A 54 9.06 -5.00 -6.58
N PRO A 55 9.55 -4.98 -7.84
CA PRO A 55 10.86 -4.37 -8.11
C PRO A 55 10.92 -2.88 -7.79
N GLY A 56 9.94 -2.11 -8.20
CA GLY A 56 9.92 -0.67 -8.00
C GLY A 56 8.50 -0.14 -7.80
N SER A 57 8.40 1.17 -7.54
CA SER A 57 7.09 1.79 -7.29
C SER A 57 6.18 1.74 -8.51
N PHE A 58 6.74 1.71 -9.71
CA PHE A 58 5.93 1.66 -10.93
C PHE A 58 5.07 0.40 -11.02
N GLU A 59 5.52 -0.71 -10.43
CA GLU A 59 4.79 -1.98 -10.43
C GLU A 59 3.75 -2.11 -9.32
N LEU A 60 3.71 -1.17 -8.37
CA LEU A 60 2.80 -1.25 -7.23
C LEU A 60 1.32 -1.33 -7.64
N PRO A 61 0.81 -0.48 -8.55
CA PRO A 61 -0.62 -0.54 -8.91
C PRO A 61 -1.02 -1.86 -9.55
N GLN A 62 -0.18 -2.42 -10.40
CA GLN A 62 -0.49 -3.66 -11.10
C GLN A 62 -0.65 -4.83 -10.12
N VAL A 63 0.26 -4.94 -9.16
CA VAL A 63 0.21 -6.03 -8.18
C VAL A 63 -0.89 -5.78 -7.16
N ALA A 64 -1.11 -4.51 -6.77
CA ALA A 64 -2.24 -4.15 -5.92
C ALA A 64 -3.57 -4.54 -6.55
N LEU A 65 -3.71 -4.37 -7.86
CA LEU A 65 -4.92 -4.76 -8.59
C LEU A 65 -5.16 -6.27 -8.47
N ARG A 66 -4.13 -7.07 -8.66
CA ARG A 66 -4.24 -8.52 -8.54
C ARG A 66 -4.60 -8.95 -7.12
N ALA A 67 -3.95 -8.35 -6.13
CA ALA A 67 -4.26 -8.62 -4.73
C ALA A 67 -5.71 -8.27 -4.39
N ALA A 68 -6.15 -7.09 -4.81
CA ALA A 68 -7.52 -6.65 -4.55
C ALA A 68 -8.56 -7.56 -5.21
N ARG A 69 -8.29 -8.00 -6.45
CA ARG A 69 -9.21 -8.88 -7.20
C ARG A 69 -9.23 -10.31 -6.69
N SER A 70 -8.24 -10.72 -5.90
CA SER A 70 -8.18 -12.09 -5.40
C SER A 70 -9.32 -12.44 -4.45
N GLY A 71 -9.93 -11.44 -3.82
CA GLY A 71 -10.96 -11.65 -2.82
C GLY A 71 -10.41 -12.09 -1.46
N ALA A 72 -9.09 -12.18 -1.31
CA ALA A 72 -8.46 -12.68 -0.10
C ALA A 72 -8.23 -11.61 0.96
N TYR A 73 -8.33 -10.33 0.59
CA TYR A 73 -7.92 -9.24 1.47
C TYR A 73 -9.02 -8.24 1.75
N ALA A 74 -9.10 -7.81 3.01
CA ALA A 74 -9.99 -6.74 3.44
C ALA A 74 -9.48 -5.37 2.99
N GLY A 75 -8.18 -5.26 2.75
CA GLY A 75 -7.55 -4.04 2.27
C GLY A 75 -6.16 -4.30 1.72
N VAL A 76 -5.68 -3.36 0.93
CA VAL A 76 -4.34 -3.42 0.31
C VAL A 76 -3.63 -2.11 0.61
N ALA A 77 -2.39 -2.18 1.06
CA ALA A 77 -1.54 -1.01 1.22
C ALA A 77 -0.40 -1.07 0.22
N VAL A 78 -0.19 0.01 -0.54
CA VAL A 78 0.98 0.12 -1.41
C VAL A 78 2.03 0.95 -0.69
N LEU A 79 3.25 0.44 -0.61
CA LEU A 79 4.34 1.02 0.16
C LEU A 79 5.56 1.18 -0.74
N GLY A 80 6.03 2.40 -0.87
CA GLY A 80 7.17 2.70 -1.73
C GLY A 80 7.74 4.06 -1.43
N ALA A 81 8.86 4.36 -2.07
CA ALA A 81 9.49 5.67 -1.96
C ALA A 81 10.03 6.07 -3.33
N VAL A 82 9.64 7.24 -3.77
CA VAL A 82 10.13 7.83 -5.02
C VAL A 82 10.89 9.10 -4.65
N ILE A 83 12.18 9.10 -4.93
CA ILE A 83 13.06 10.21 -4.59
C ILE A 83 13.45 10.93 -5.88
N ARG A 84 13.32 12.26 -5.89
CA ARG A 84 13.64 13.05 -7.05
C ARG A 84 15.12 12.95 -7.39
N GLY A 85 15.41 12.64 -8.65
CA GLY A 85 16.76 12.61 -9.17
C GLY A 85 16.98 13.76 -10.17
N GLY A 86 17.98 13.61 -11.01
CA GLY A 86 18.34 14.62 -12.01
C GLY A 86 17.55 14.54 -13.31
N THR A 87 16.57 13.66 -13.41
CA THR A 87 15.78 13.44 -14.63
C THR A 87 14.30 13.63 -14.34
N PRO A 88 13.44 13.78 -15.36
CA PRO A 88 11.99 13.89 -15.17
C PRO A 88 11.33 12.55 -14.78
N HIS A 89 12.08 11.50 -14.63
CA HIS A 89 11.63 10.15 -14.31
C HIS A 89 10.75 10.12 -13.03
N PHE A 90 11.15 10.89 -12.01
CA PHE A 90 10.41 11.02 -10.76
C PHE A 90 8.95 11.42 -11.00
N ASP A 91 8.72 12.47 -11.79
CA ASP A 91 7.38 12.99 -12.02
C ASP A 91 6.51 11.98 -12.75
N MET A 92 7.08 11.25 -13.69
CA MET A 92 6.36 10.20 -14.44
C MET A 92 5.92 9.07 -13.53
N ILE A 93 6.83 8.56 -12.70
CA ILE A 93 6.53 7.46 -11.78
C ILE A 93 5.52 7.90 -10.73
N ALA A 94 5.75 9.06 -10.11
CA ALA A 94 4.87 9.56 -9.05
C ALA A 94 3.44 9.73 -9.56
N ALA A 95 3.26 10.30 -10.74
CA ALA A 95 1.94 10.52 -11.33
C ALA A 95 1.22 9.20 -11.63
N GLU A 96 1.92 8.24 -12.25
CA GLU A 96 1.32 6.97 -12.64
C GLU A 96 0.99 6.09 -11.43
N VAL A 97 1.85 6.06 -10.42
CA VAL A 97 1.62 5.29 -9.20
C VAL A 97 0.43 5.84 -8.43
N THR A 98 0.34 7.15 -8.30
CA THR A 98 -0.77 7.82 -7.62
C THR A 98 -2.10 7.52 -8.33
N LYS A 99 -2.15 7.74 -9.63
CA LYS A 99 -3.34 7.52 -10.45
C LYS A 99 -3.73 6.05 -10.46
N GLY A 100 -2.77 5.16 -10.68
CA GLY A 100 -3.03 3.72 -10.75
C GLY A 100 -3.53 3.16 -9.43
N THR A 101 -3.00 3.61 -8.32
CA THR A 101 -3.43 3.17 -6.99
C THR A 101 -4.87 3.58 -6.73
N ALA A 102 -5.23 4.82 -7.04
CA ALA A 102 -6.61 5.29 -6.89
C ALA A 102 -7.57 4.48 -7.77
N GLN A 103 -7.15 4.17 -8.99
CA GLN A 103 -7.95 3.40 -9.93
C GLN A 103 -8.24 1.98 -9.44
N VAL A 104 -7.27 1.34 -8.79
CA VAL A 104 -7.45 -0.01 -8.21
C VAL A 104 -8.59 0.00 -7.20
N ALA A 105 -8.60 0.97 -6.31
CA ALA A 105 -9.66 1.08 -5.30
C ALA A 105 -11.03 1.26 -5.94
N LEU A 106 -11.12 2.11 -6.95
CA LEU A 106 -12.38 2.38 -7.64
C LEU A 106 -12.88 1.18 -8.43
N GLU A 107 -11.99 0.47 -9.11
CA GLU A 107 -12.38 -0.67 -9.95
C GLU A 107 -12.76 -1.90 -9.13
N THR A 108 -12.13 -2.11 -8.00
CA THR A 108 -12.32 -3.34 -7.21
C THR A 108 -13.27 -3.16 -6.04
N GLY A 109 -13.48 -1.94 -5.57
CA GLY A 109 -14.24 -1.68 -4.36
C GLY A 109 -13.51 -2.07 -3.08
N VAL A 110 -12.27 -2.56 -3.18
CA VAL A 110 -11.45 -2.91 -2.02
C VAL A 110 -10.68 -1.66 -1.58
N PRO A 111 -10.64 -1.37 -0.27
CA PRO A 111 -9.85 -0.25 0.22
C PRO A 111 -8.37 -0.41 -0.13
N VAL A 112 -7.79 0.63 -0.73
CA VAL A 112 -6.37 0.65 -1.06
C VAL A 112 -5.76 1.89 -0.44
N VAL A 113 -4.75 1.69 0.40
CA VAL A 113 -4.06 2.75 1.12
C VAL A 113 -2.79 3.14 0.37
N PHE A 114 -2.60 4.43 0.17
CA PHE A 114 -1.45 4.96 -0.55
C PHE A 114 -0.35 5.34 0.43
N GLY A 115 0.63 4.47 0.60
CA GLY A 115 1.78 4.69 1.47
C GLY A 115 3.07 4.91 0.68
N VAL A 116 3.00 5.71 -0.37
CA VAL A 116 4.17 6.00 -1.21
C VAL A 116 4.67 7.41 -0.89
N LEU A 117 5.90 7.49 -0.42
CA LEU A 117 6.56 8.77 -0.18
C LEU A 117 7.14 9.31 -1.48
N THR A 118 6.95 10.60 -1.70
CA THR A 118 7.58 11.31 -2.80
C THR A 118 8.36 12.46 -2.21
N THR A 119 9.68 12.45 -2.39
CA THR A 119 10.57 13.42 -1.75
C THR A 119 11.53 14.03 -2.75
N ASP A 120 12.02 15.23 -2.45
CA ASP A 120 13.01 15.91 -3.28
C ASP A 120 14.43 15.37 -3.01
N SER A 121 14.65 14.80 -1.84
CA SER A 121 15.97 14.28 -1.44
C SER A 121 15.81 13.16 -0.41
N VAL A 122 16.88 12.43 -0.22
CA VAL A 122 16.98 11.45 0.84
C VAL A 122 16.93 12.16 2.20
#